data_c2cab382daab4489c0778ae62025a40a
#
_entry.id   c2cab382daab4489c0778ae62025a40a
#
_cell.length_a   1.000
_cell.length_b   1.000
_cell.length_c   1.000
_cell.angle_alpha   90.00
_cell.angle_beta   90.00
_cell.angle_gamma   90.00
#
_symmetry.space_group_name_H-M   'P 1'
#
loop_
_entity.id
_entity.type
_entity.pdbx_description
1 polymer ?
#
loop_
_entity_poly.entity_id
_entity_poly.type
_entity_poly.pdbx_seq_one_letter_code
_entity_poly.pdbx_strand_id
1 'polypeptide(L)'
;MNGTKFLEGEEETDVGLVGACVILGLCFLVGTPGNLLVVWTILKHVKQRSHTVLLILHLAIADLLVLITLPLWIYSLAHSWVFSEAVCKAMVYIINACMYSSVFLITIMSVERFVAVRYPFASAGWRRKQALNKLLVVLWMASFALSIPVIVTHTLDGPPENVQCTFREYTSDTQEVVLLTLETLIGFVIPFITLVVCYGCLFSRIALMNFKSKRKSTVLICSVVVMFGLCWIPHHVMNLLSLAAIALKTTYPKVTENLEDAHTTMTLITGALVFISSSVNPILYMFAARTFRSSLRETGIQKLFQHISSTASAHGNKELSFVSKRQNSHTSTSQCLTETKLPVDLTMEAL
;
A
#
# COMPACT_ATOMS: atom_id res chain seq x y z
N MET A 1 9.64 -4.12 47.55
CA MET A 1 9.05 -3.26 46.54
C MET A 1 9.65 -3.43 45.12
N ASN A 2 10.66 -4.30 44.91
CA ASN A 2 11.27 -4.49 43.58
C ASN A 2 10.66 -5.64 42.76
N GLY A 3 9.91 -6.55 43.34
CA GLY A 3 9.33 -7.68 42.61
C GLY A 3 8.10 -7.36 41.78
N THR A 4 7.29 -6.41 42.22
CA THR A 4 6.06 -6.00 41.49
C THR A 4 6.38 -5.18 40.23
N LYS A 5 7.41 -4.32 40.24
CA LYS A 5 7.85 -3.57 39.04
C LYS A 5 8.45 -4.46 37.94
N PHE A 6 9.09 -5.56 38.33
CA PHE A 6 9.69 -6.51 37.38
C PHE A 6 8.59 -7.32 36.66
N LEU A 7 7.57 -7.79 37.41
CA LEU A 7 6.43 -8.52 36.84
C LEU A 7 5.53 -7.62 35.96
N GLU A 8 5.31 -6.35 36.35
CA GLU A 8 4.55 -5.38 35.55
C GLU A 8 5.25 -5.08 34.23
N GLY A 9 6.59 -4.99 34.21
CA GLY A 9 7.37 -4.75 32.99
C GLY A 9 7.36 -5.93 32.01
N GLU A 10 7.36 -7.18 32.50
CA GLU A 10 7.27 -8.38 31.66
C GLU A 10 5.86 -8.52 31.03
N GLU A 11 4.81 -8.28 31.83
CA GLU A 11 3.41 -8.38 31.35
C GLU A 11 3.09 -7.27 30.30
N GLU A 12 3.61 -6.06 30.49
CA GLU A 12 3.43 -4.95 29.54
C GLU A 12 4.17 -5.20 28.21
N THR A 13 5.35 -5.83 28.25
CA THR A 13 6.12 -6.24 27.07
C THR A 13 5.40 -7.33 26.28
N ASP A 14 4.85 -8.34 26.96
CA ASP A 14 4.10 -9.43 26.32
C ASP A 14 2.83 -8.92 25.63
N VAL A 15 2.08 -8.02 26.25
CA VAL A 15 0.88 -7.42 25.65
C VAL A 15 1.24 -6.60 24.39
N GLY A 16 2.34 -5.85 24.42
CA GLY A 16 2.83 -5.09 23.26
C GLY A 16 3.21 -6.01 22.10
N LEU A 17 3.87 -7.11 22.38
CA LEU A 17 4.31 -8.10 21.39
C LEU A 17 3.12 -8.82 20.73
N VAL A 18 2.16 -9.26 21.54
CA VAL A 18 0.91 -9.87 21.04
C VAL A 18 0.15 -8.87 20.18
N GLY A 19 0.05 -7.61 20.61
CA GLY A 19 -0.57 -6.53 19.83
C GLY A 19 0.10 -6.32 18.47
N ALA A 20 1.44 -6.31 18.44
CA ALA A 20 2.20 -6.21 17.19
C ALA A 20 1.93 -7.40 16.26
N CYS A 21 1.96 -8.64 16.77
CA CYS A 21 1.66 -9.83 15.97
C CYS A 21 0.25 -9.80 15.37
N VAL A 22 -0.75 -9.35 16.13
CA VAL A 22 -2.13 -9.20 15.65
C VAL A 22 -2.21 -8.15 14.53
N ILE A 23 -1.59 -6.98 14.73
CA ILE A 23 -1.58 -5.90 13.72
C ILE A 23 -0.89 -6.39 12.43
N LEU A 24 0.28 -7.02 12.54
CA LEU A 24 1.02 -7.54 11.39
C LEU A 24 0.25 -8.67 10.69
N GLY A 25 -0.43 -9.53 11.45
CA GLY A 25 -1.34 -10.56 10.91
C GLY A 25 -2.49 -9.96 10.11
N LEU A 26 -3.13 -8.91 10.61
CA LEU A 26 -4.18 -8.18 9.88
C LEU A 26 -3.63 -7.49 8.62
N CYS A 27 -2.43 -6.90 8.69
CA CYS A 27 -1.75 -6.33 7.53
C CYS A 27 -1.51 -7.38 6.45
N PHE A 28 -1.08 -8.58 6.81
CA PHE A 28 -0.89 -9.68 5.87
C PHE A 28 -2.20 -10.15 5.25
N LEU A 29 -3.22 -10.42 6.08
CA LEU A 29 -4.51 -10.96 5.64
C LEU A 29 -5.31 -10.00 4.76
N VAL A 30 -5.19 -8.70 4.97
CA VAL A 30 -5.91 -7.67 4.21
C VAL A 30 -5.05 -7.13 3.07
N GLY A 31 -3.79 -6.81 3.36
CA GLY A 31 -2.89 -6.15 2.41
C GLY A 31 -2.46 -7.06 1.26
N THR A 32 -2.10 -8.32 1.54
CA THR A 32 -1.63 -9.24 0.51
C THR A 32 -2.72 -9.55 -0.52
N PRO A 33 -3.93 -10.01 -0.15
CA PRO A 33 -5.00 -10.21 -1.12
C PRO A 33 -5.43 -8.93 -1.83
N GLY A 34 -5.42 -7.80 -1.11
CA GLY A 34 -5.78 -6.50 -1.68
C GLY A 34 -4.84 -6.06 -2.78
N ASN A 35 -3.52 -6.09 -2.55
CA ASN A 35 -2.52 -5.73 -3.56
C ASN A 35 -2.47 -6.74 -4.71
N LEU A 36 -2.63 -8.06 -4.44
CA LEU A 36 -2.78 -9.08 -5.48
C LEU A 36 -3.97 -8.79 -6.39
N LEU A 37 -5.11 -8.41 -5.82
CA LEU A 37 -6.30 -8.03 -6.59
C LEU A 37 -6.04 -6.80 -7.46
N VAL A 38 -5.33 -5.79 -6.97
CA VAL A 38 -4.93 -4.60 -7.74
C VAL A 38 -4.05 -4.99 -8.91
N VAL A 39 -2.99 -5.76 -8.67
CA VAL A 39 -2.06 -6.25 -9.71
C VAL A 39 -2.82 -7.07 -10.76
N TRP A 40 -3.61 -8.06 -10.34
CA TRP A 40 -4.38 -8.91 -11.22
C TRP A 40 -5.37 -8.11 -12.08
N THR A 41 -6.10 -7.16 -11.47
CA THR A 41 -7.07 -6.32 -12.17
C THR A 41 -6.40 -5.46 -13.23
N ILE A 42 -5.27 -4.82 -12.90
CA ILE A 42 -4.55 -3.96 -13.85
C ILE A 42 -3.95 -4.79 -14.99
N LEU A 43 -3.38 -5.95 -14.70
CA LEU A 43 -2.74 -6.78 -15.72
C LEU A 43 -3.75 -7.42 -16.66
N LYS A 44 -4.89 -7.89 -16.15
CA LYS A 44 -5.85 -8.69 -16.92
C LYS A 44 -6.96 -7.84 -17.56
N HIS A 45 -7.43 -6.79 -16.90
CA HIS A 45 -8.63 -6.07 -17.31
C HIS A 45 -8.36 -4.67 -17.88
N VAL A 46 -7.19 -4.06 -17.62
CA VAL A 46 -6.89 -2.72 -18.12
C VAL A 46 -6.07 -2.80 -19.40
N LYS A 47 -6.75 -2.71 -20.57
CA LYS A 47 -6.10 -2.79 -21.91
C LYS A 47 -5.23 -1.56 -22.20
N GLN A 48 -5.71 -0.36 -21.86
CA GLN A 48 -4.96 0.89 -22.02
C GLN A 48 -4.57 1.44 -20.66
N ARG A 49 -3.31 1.23 -20.28
CA ARG A 49 -2.78 1.70 -18.99
C ARG A 49 -2.33 3.14 -19.12
N SER A 50 -3.00 4.04 -18.39
CA SER A 50 -2.50 5.40 -18.19
C SER A 50 -1.23 5.36 -17.32
N HIS A 51 -0.46 6.45 -17.32
CA HIS A 51 0.75 6.58 -16.50
C HIS A 51 0.46 6.32 -15.02
N THR A 52 -0.60 6.93 -14.48
CA THR A 52 -1.02 6.72 -13.09
C THR A 52 -1.35 5.26 -12.78
N VAL A 53 -2.01 4.54 -13.71
CA VAL A 53 -2.33 3.11 -13.52
C VAL A 53 -1.05 2.26 -13.49
N LEU A 54 -0.03 2.62 -14.31
CA LEU A 54 1.25 1.93 -14.29
C LEU A 54 2.02 2.19 -13.00
N LEU A 55 2.00 3.43 -12.48
CA LEU A 55 2.60 3.78 -11.20
C LEU A 55 1.91 3.06 -10.03
N ILE A 56 0.57 2.98 -10.03
CA ILE A 56 -0.21 2.19 -9.05
C ILE A 56 0.15 0.70 -9.12
N LEU A 57 0.36 0.15 -10.32
CA LEU A 57 0.79 -1.24 -10.48
C LEU A 57 2.14 -1.49 -9.81
N HIS A 58 3.13 -0.61 -10.05
CA HIS A 58 4.45 -0.74 -9.43
C HIS A 58 4.40 -0.53 -7.91
N LEU A 59 3.54 0.37 -7.42
CA LEU A 59 3.32 0.56 -5.99
C LEU A 59 2.71 -0.70 -5.35
N ALA A 60 1.70 -1.32 -5.98
CA ALA A 60 1.12 -2.56 -5.48
C ALA A 60 2.11 -3.74 -5.52
N ILE A 61 3.05 -3.77 -6.48
CA ILE A 61 4.15 -4.76 -6.52
C ILE A 61 5.12 -4.52 -5.35
N ALA A 62 5.52 -3.28 -5.09
CA ALA A 62 6.38 -2.95 -3.96
C ALA A 62 5.72 -3.33 -2.62
N ASP A 63 4.44 -3.01 -2.44
CA ASP A 63 3.67 -3.38 -1.26
C ASP A 63 3.59 -4.90 -1.07
N LEU A 64 3.38 -5.67 -2.13
CA LEU A 64 3.38 -7.14 -2.06
C LEU A 64 4.72 -7.71 -1.63
N LEU A 65 5.83 -7.17 -2.14
CA LEU A 65 7.17 -7.61 -1.77
C LEU A 65 7.46 -7.36 -0.28
N VAL A 66 6.93 -6.28 0.30
CA VAL A 66 7.01 -6.01 1.73
C VAL A 66 6.11 -6.97 2.51
N LEU A 67 4.85 -7.10 2.12
CA LEU A 67 3.84 -7.87 2.87
C LEU A 67 4.13 -9.38 2.88
N ILE A 68 4.77 -9.92 1.84
CA ILE A 68 5.12 -11.35 1.77
C ILE A 68 6.19 -11.73 2.82
N THR A 69 6.91 -10.77 3.38
CA THR A 69 7.88 -10.99 4.45
C THR A 69 7.24 -11.14 5.82
N LEU A 70 5.98 -10.69 5.99
CA LEU A 70 5.28 -10.64 7.28
C LEU A 70 5.21 -11.97 8.05
N PRO A 71 4.95 -13.12 7.42
CA PRO A 71 4.92 -14.39 8.15
C PRO A 71 6.22 -14.70 8.89
N LEU A 72 7.38 -14.33 8.32
CA LEU A 72 8.67 -14.52 8.96
C LEU A 72 8.88 -13.55 10.11
N TRP A 73 8.45 -12.29 9.96
CA TRP A 73 8.50 -11.30 11.03
C TRP A 73 7.58 -11.65 12.20
N ILE A 74 6.36 -12.11 11.94
CA ILE A 74 5.42 -12.55 12.97
C ILE A 74 6.00 -13.77 13.73
N TYR A 75 6.59 -14.72 12.99
CA TYR A 75 7.25 -15.86 13.61
C TYR A 75 8.42 -15.44 14.51
N SER A 76 9.29 -14.54 14.02
CA SER A 76 10.43 -14.02 14.78
C SER A 76 10.01 -13.26 16.03
N LEU A 77 8.94 -12.47 15.96
CA LEU A 77 8.41 -11.75 17.12
C LEU A 77 7.82 -12.70 18.16
N ALA A 78 7.13 -13.76 17.73
CA ALA A 78 6.48 -14.70 18.64
C ALA A 78 7.48 -15.68 19.30
N HIS A 79 8.66 -15.90 18.72
CA HIS A 79 9.63 -16.90 19.19
C HIS A 79 11.04 -16.30 19.23
N SER A 80 11.80 -16.47 18.16
CA SER A 80 13.13 -15.92 17.94
C SER A 80 13.46 -16.02 16.46
N TRP A 81 14.51 -15.37 16.03
CA TRP A 81 14.99 -15.47 14.65
C TRP A 81 15.71 -16.80 14.42
N VAL A 82 15.05 -17.76 13.80
CA VAL A 82 15.60 -19.11 13.52
C VAL A 82 16.26 -19.21 12.14
N PHE A 83 16.13 -18.16 11.33
CA PHE A 83 16.68 -18.13 9.98
C PHE A 83 18.13 -17.65 9.99
N SER A 84 18.85 -17.80 8.87
CA SER A 84 20.22 -17.30 8.78
C SER A 84 20.28 -15.76 8.75
N GLU A 85 21.42 -15.22 9.09
CA GLU A 85 21.70 -13.78 8.96
C GLU A 85 21.54 -13.28 7.52
N ALA A 86 21.87 -14.12 6.52
CA ALA A 86 21.67 -13.78 5.11
C ALA A 86 20.19 -13.56 4.77
N VAL A 87 19.28 -14.35 5.35
CA VAL A 87 17.82 -14.15 5.19
C VAL A 87 17.37 -12.86 5.86
N CYS A 88 17.86 -12.56 7.07
CA CYS A 88 17.62 -11.28 7.75
C CYS A 88 18.00 -10.11 6.85
N LYS A 89 19.25 -10.06 6.40
CA LYS A 89 19.78 -9.00 5.53
C LYS A 89 19.00 -8.87 4.22
N ALA A 90 18.65 -9.98 3.59
CA ALA A 90 17.88 -9.99 2.35
C ALA A 90 16.47 -9.41 2.54
N MET A 91 15.79 -9.77 3.64
CA MET A 91 14.45 -9.26 3.93
C MET A 91 14.46 -7.76 4.21
N VAL A 92 15.36 -7.30 5.07
CA VAL A 92 15.46 -5.86 5.38
C VAL A 92 15.88 -5.07 4.15
N TYR A 93 16.78 -5.60 3.31
CA TYR A 93 17.16 -4.99 2.03
C TYR A 93 15.95 -4.83 1.08
N ILE A 94 15.13 -5.88 0.92
CA ILE A 94 13.93 -5.83 0.08
C ILE A 94 12.94 -4.81 0.64
N ILE A 95 12.70 -4.79 1.94
CA ILE A 95 11.79 -3.83 2.59
C ILE A 95 12.27 -2.40 2.34
N ASN A 96 13.57 -2.11 2.53
CA ASN A 96 14.13 -0.79 2.27
C ASN A 96 14.03 -0.38 0.80
N ALA A 97 14.36 -1.28 -0.13
CA ALA A 97 14.24 -1.02 -1.57
C ALA A 97 12.79 -0.71 -1.98
N CYS A 98 11.83 -1.44 -1.43
CA CYS A 98 10.41 -1.19 -1.65
C CYS A 98 9.94 0.12 -1.00
N MET A 99 10.48 0.48 0.16
CA MET A 99 10.25 1.77 0.81
C MET A 99 10.65 2.93 -0.10
N TYR A 100 11.92 2.97 -0.56
CA TYR A 100 12.38 4.01 -1.48
C TYR A 100 11.55 4.02 -2.78
N SER A 101 11.26 2.84 -3.34
CA SER A 101 10.42 2.73 -4.54
C SER A 101 9.05 3.35 -4.32
N SER A 102 8.39 3.07 -3.20
CA SER A 102 7.05 3.60 -2.87
C SER A 102 7.08 5.12 -2.72
N VAL A 103 8.07 5.68 -2.01
CA VAL A 103 8.26 7.13 -1.88
C VAL A 103 8.41 7.80 -3.26
N PHE A 104 9.29 7.27 -4.10
CA PHE A 104 9.55 7.83 -5.42
C PHE A 104 8.34 7.69 -6.34
N LEU A 105 7.62 6.55 -6.31
CA LEU A 105 6.39 6.34 -7.09
C LEU A 105 5.30 7.33 -6.69
N ILE A 106 5.08 7.54 -5.38
CA ILE A 106 4.09 8.51 -4.86
C ILE A 106 4.48 9.93 -5.26
N THR A 107 5.77 10.26 -5.17
CA THR A 107 6.29 11.58 -5.58
C THR A 107 6.07 11.82 -7.07
N ILE A 108 6.41 10.85 -7.95
CA ILE A 108 6.20 10.95 -9.39
C ILE A 108 4.70 11.06 -9.71
N MET A 109 3.82 10.28 -9.05
CA MET A 109 2.37 10.41 -9.22
C MET A 109 1.88 11.82 -8.89
N SER A 110 2.42 12.43 -7.86
CA SER A 110 2.05 13.77 -7.41
C SER A 110 2.53 14.85 -8.39
N VAL A 111 3.77 14.74 -8.87
CA VAL A 111 4.32 15.61 -9.93
C VAL A 111 3.53 15.45 -11.23
N GLU A 112 3.22 14.22 -11.66
CA GLU A 112 2.41 13.96 -12.84
C GLU A 112 1.04 14.66 -12.76
N ARG A 113 0.40 14.60 -11.58
CA ARG A 113 -0.88 15.28 -11.34
C ARG A 113 -0.74 16.80 -11.37
N PHE A 114 0.28 17.32 -10.73
CA PHE A 114 0.57 18.75 -10.77
C PHE A 114 0.78 19.25 -12.21
N VAL A 115 1.63 18.58 -12.98
CA VAL A 115 1.91 18.94 -14.37
C VAL A 115 0.66 18.81 -15.25
N ALA A 116 -0.14 17.74 -15.07
CA ALA A 116 -1.37 17.53 -15.85
C ALA A 116 -2.44 18.60 -15.59
N VAL A 117 -2.48 19.18 -14.40
CA VAL A 117 -3.43 20.22 -14.02
C VAL A 117 -2.90 21.61 -14.35
N ARG A 118 -1.61 21.88 -14.12
CA ARG A 118 -0.99 23.21 -14.30
C ARG A 118 -0.63 23.50 -15.73
N TYR A 119 -0.18 22.47 -16.48
CA TYR A 119 0.33 22.57 -17.83
C TYR A 119 -0.28 21.50 -18.76
N PRO A 120 -1.60 21.57 -19.06
CA PRO A 120 -2.31 20.51 -19.78
C PRO A 120 -1.77 20.26 -21.19
N PHE A 121 -1.25 21.28 -21.86
CA PHE A 121 -0.69 21.18 -23.22
C PHE A 121 0.77 20.70 -23.22
N ALA A 122 1.59 21.11 -22.26
CA ALA A 122 2.97 20.67 -22.14
C ALA A 122 3.10 19.21 -21.68
N SER A 123 2.09 18.69 -21.01
CA SER A 123 2.07 17.30 -20.51
C SER A 123 2.07 16.23 -21.62
N ALA A 124 1.81 16.60 -22.89
CA ALA A 124 1.79 15.67 -24.01
C ALA A 124 3.17 15.05 -24.31
N GLY A 125 4.27 15.78 -24.08
CA GLY A 125 5.64 15.28 -24.23
C GLY A 125 6.06 14.27 -23.16
N TRP A 126 5.63 14.48 -21.91
CA TRP A 126 5.88 13.58 -20.77
C TRP A 126 5.07 12.28 -20.86
N ARG A 127 3.99 12.27 -21.64
CA ARG A 127 3.11 11.11 -21.81
C ARG A 127 3.65 10.07 -22.81
N ARG A 128 4.89 10.14 -23.24
CA ARG A 128 5.51 9.05 -24.00
C ARG A 128 5.73 7.85 -23.09
N LYS A 129 5.07 6.74 -23.39
CA LYS A 129 5.20 5.45 -22.66
C LYS A 129 6.65 5.03 -22.45
N GLN A 130 7.52 5.28 -23.44
CA GLN A 130 8.94 4.93 -23.36
C GLN A 130 9.69 5.74 -22.29
N ALA A 131 9.35 7.01 -22.09
CA ALA A 131 9.98 7.86 -21.08
C ALA A 131 9.62 7.38 -19.67
N LEU A 132 8.34 7.00 -19.44
CA LEU A 132 7.89 6.48 -18.17
C LEU A 132 8.55 5.11 -17.83
N ASN A 133 8.63 4.21 -18.81
CA ASN A 133 9.29 2.92 -18.58
C ASN A 133 10.77 3.08 -18.21
N LYS A 134 11.50 3.97 -18.88
CA LYS A 134 12.89 4.31 -18.51
C LYS A 134 12.97 4.89 -17.11
N LEU A 135 12.06 5.82 -16.76
CA LEU A 135 11.99 6.42 -15.44
C LEU A 135 11.74 5.35 -14.34
N LEU A 136 10.83 4.40 -14.59
CA LEU A 136 10.55 3.30 -13.66
C LEU A 136 11.76 2.38 -13.46
N VAL A 137 12.50 2.05 -14.53
CA VAL A 137 13.74 1.28 -14.41
C VAL A 137 14.77 2.03 -13.56
N VAL A 138 14.99 3.32 -13.85
CA VAL A 138 15.93 4.16 -13.09
C VAL A 138 15.50 4.25 -11.62
N LEU A 139 14.20 4.41 -11.36
CA LEU A 139 13.64 4.46 -10.01
C LEU A 139 13.95 3.18 -9.21
N TRP A 140 13.66 2.01 -9.79
CA TRP A 140 13.94 0.74 -9.12
C TRP A 140 15.43 0.51 -8.90
N MET A 141 16.28 0.81 -9.90
CA MET A 141 17.73 0.73 -9.75
C MET A 141 18.25 1.67 -8.66
N ALA A 142 17.76 2.91 -8.60
CA ALA A 142 18.10 3.85 -7.54
C ALA A 142 17.66 3.35 -6.16
N SER A 143 16.44 2.80 -6.05
CA SER A 143 15.92 2.25 -4.80
C SER A 143 16.77 1.07 -4.30
N PHE A 144 17.15 0.16 -5.17
CA PHE A 144 18.05 -0.94 -4.83
C PHE A 144 19.44 -0.44 -4.42
N ALA A 145 20.00 0.54 -5.13
CA ALA A 145 21.31 1.10 -4.80
C ALA A 145 21.29 1.82 -3.43
N LEU A 146 20.27 2.62 -3.14
CA LEU A 146 20.12 3.32 -1.86
C LEU A 146 19.91 2.38 -0.68
N SER A 147 19.49 1.15 -0.92
CA SER A 147 19.26 0.13 0.12
C SER A 147 20.50 -0.72 0.42
N ILE A 148 21.59 -0.62 -0.38
CA ILE A 148 22.83 -1.38 -0.16
C ILE A 148 23.38 -1.22 1.25
N PRO A 149 23.43 -0.01 1.88
CA PRO A 149 23.98 0.16 3.22
C PRO A 149 23.32 -0.74 4.28
N VAL A 150 22.04 -1.08 4.12
CA VAL A 150 21.31 -1.97 5.02
C VAL A 150 21.94 -3.35 5.12
N ILE A 151 22.52 -3.88 4.02
CA ILE A 151 23.18 -5.20 4.00
C ILE A 151 24.39 -5.22 4.94
N VAL A 152 25.06 -4.06 5.08
CA VAL A 152 26.27 -3.96 5.90
C VAL A 152 25.94 -3.66 7.36
N THR A 153 24.88 -2.88 7.62
CA THR A 153 24.53 -2.39 8.95
C THR A 153 23.59 -3.28 9.73
N HIS A 154 22.85 -4.22 9.09
CA HIS A 154 21.95 -5.12 9.82
C HIS A 154 22.66 -6.39 10.23
N THR A 155 22.52 -6.75 11.49
CA THR A 155 23.06 -7.96 12.11
C THR A 155 22.01 -8.64 12.95
N LEU A 156 22.27 -9.91 13.31
CA LEU A 156 21.49 -10.60 14.31
C LEU A 156 22.06 -10.25 15.68
N ASP A 157 21.19 -9.90 16.62
CA ASP A 157 21.58 -9.61 18.00
C ASP A 157 20.58 -10.22 19.00
N GLY A 158 21.03 -10.39 20.23
CA GLY A 158 20.27 -10.93 21.35
C GLY A 158 20.89 -12.19 21.95
N PRO A 159 20.41 -12.60 23.13
CA PRO A 159 20.85 -13.83 23.78
C PRO A 159 20.47 -15.04 22.93
N PRO A 160 21.17 -16.20 23.07
CA PRO A 160 20.91 -17.41 22.26
C PRO A 160 19.45 -17.87 22.24
N GLU A 161 18.73 -17.59 23.32
CA GLU A 161 17.32 -17.96 23.46
C GLU A 161 16.37 -16.97 22.73
N ASN A 162 16.82 -15.75 22.45
CA ASN A 162 15.99 -14.70 21.84
C ASN A 162 16.80 -13.82 20.87
N VAL A 163 17.34 -14.44 19.83
CA VAL A 163 18.01 -13.72 18.74
C VAL A 163 16.98 -13.01 17.89
N GLN A 164 17.25 -11.76 17.52
CA GLN A 164 16.37 -10.92 16.70
C GLN A 164 17.10 -10.34 15.47
N CYS A 165 16.34 -10.10 14.41
CA CYS A 165 16.82 -9.51 13.14
C CYS A 165 16.47 -8.02 13.05
N THR A 166 16.61 -7.25 14.11
CA THR A 166 16.17 -5.85 14.14
C THR A 166 17.30 -4.87 14.45
N PHE A 167 18.49 -5.39 14.70
CA PHE A 167 19.58 -4.56 15.16
C PHE A 167 20.34 -3.92 14.01
N ARG A 168 20.61 -2.61 14.12
CA ARG A 168 21.51 -1.86 13.23
C ARG A 168 22.82 -1.60 13.98
N GLU A 169 23.92 -2.13 13.46
CA GLU A 169 25.25 -1.91 13.99
C GLU A 169 26.03 -1.00 13.03
N TYR A 170 26.58 0.09 13.57
CA TYR A 170 27.40 1.03 12.84
C TYR A 170 28.84 0.92 13.31
N THR A 171 29.80 0.97 12.39
CA THR A 171 31.22 0.92 12.72
C THR A 171 31.76 2.20 13.35
N SER A 172 31.02 3.31 13.20
CA SER A 172 31.37 4.63 13.79
C SER A 172 30.19 5.57 13.81
N ASP A 173 30.20 6.53 14.76
CA ASP A 173 29.20 7.62 14.83
C ASP A 173 29.11 8.39 13.49
N THR A 174 30.24 8.54 12.77
CA THR A 174 30.24 9.20 11.45
C THR A 174 29.47 8.41 10.41
N GLN A 175 29.62 7.08 10.38
CA GLN A 175 28.86 6.22 9.46
C GLN A 175 27.36 6.32 9.75
N GLU A 176 26.99 6.26 11.02
CA GLU A 176 25.60 6.39 11.46
C GLU A 176 24.99 7.73 11.04
N VAL A 177 25.68 8.84 11.33
CA VAL A 177 25.24 10.19 10.94
C VAL A 177 25.05 10.31 9.43
N VAL A 178 25.99 9.82 8.63
CA VAL A 178 25.89 9.89 7.17
C VAL A 178 24.71 9.08 6.66
N LEU A 179 24.53 7.84 7.12
CA LEU A 179 23.47 6.96 6.64
C LEU A 179 22.08 7.44 7.07
N LEU A 180 21.87 7.82 8.33
CA LEU A 180 20.60 8.35 8.82
C LEU A 180 20.25 9.68 8.15
N THR A 181 21.23 10.54 7.89
CA THR A 181 21.01 11.81 7.19
C THR A 181 20.62 11.57 5.74
N LEU A 182 21.31 10.69 5.00
CA LEU A 182 20.96 10.34 3.62
C LEU A 182 19.57 9.69 3.54
N GLU A 183 19.27 8.75 4.43
CA GLU A 183 17.97 8.09 4.51
C GLU A 183 16.85 9.11 4.73
N THR A 184 17.05 10.05 5.67
CA THR A 184 16.07 11.08 5.99
C THR A 184 15.92 12.12 4.87
N LEU A 185 17.01 12.57 4.27
CA LEU A 185 16.95 13.57 3.19
C LEU A 185 16.30 12.99 1.92
N ILE A 186 16.76 11.83 1.47
CA ILE A 186 16.32 11.22 0.21
C ILE A 186 14.97 10.49 0.37
N GLY A 187 14.78 9.80 1.48
CA GLY A 187 13.56 9.02 1.75
C GLY A 187 12.39 9.87 2.22
N PHE A 188 12.64 11.06 2.79
CA PHE A 188 11.57 11.86 3.39
C PHE A 188 11.61 13.34 3.02
N VAL A 189 12.66 14.09 3.36
CA VAL A 189 12.65 15.58 3.27
C VAL A 189 12.42 16.05 1.84
N ILE A 190 13.22 15.58 0.89
CA ILE A 190 13.11 15.98 -0.53
C ILE A 190 11.75 15.55 -1.12
N PRO A 191 11.30 14.28 -1.00
CA PRO A 191 9.97 13.88 -1.41
C PRO A 191 8.86 14.68 -0.76
N PHE A 192 8.91 14.89 0.55
CA PHE A 192 7.88 15.60 1.31
C PHE A 192 7.74 17.06 0.88
N ILE A 193 8.86 17.79 0.72
CA ILE A 193 8.84 19.15 0.17
C ILE A 193 8.22 19.17 -1.24
N THR A 194 8.60 18.21 -2.09
CA THR A 194 8.02 18.08 -3.43
C THR A 194 6.51 17.87 -3.37
N LEU A 195 6.02 17.02 -2.48
CA LEU A 195 4.61 16.77 -2.25
C LEU A 195 3.89 18.03 -1.77
N VAL A 196 4.42 18.73 -0.77
CA VAL A 196 3.85 19.97 -0.23
C VAL A 196 3.72 21.03 -1.34
N VAL A 197 4.76 21.23 -2.14
CA VAL A 197 4.73 22.17 -3.28
C VAL A 197 3.69 21.75 -4.33
N CYS A 198 3.68 20.48 -4.74
CA CYS A 198 2.71 19.98 -5.72
C CYS A 198 1.27 20.15 -5.25
N TYR A 199 0.96 19.80 -3.99
CA TYR A 199 -0.41 19.87 -3.46
C TYR A 199 -0.81 21.29 -3.04
N GLY A 200 0.10 22.10 -2.53
CA GLY A 200 -0.15 23.51 -2.27
C GLY A 200 -0.57 24.27 -3.53
N CYS A 201 0.16 24.05 -4.63
CA CYS A 201 -0.20 24.62 -5.94
C CYS A 201 -1.48 24.01 -6.53
N LEU A 202 -1.73 22.72 -6.28
CA LEU A 202 -2.87 21.99 -6.82
C LEU A 202 -4.17 22.41 -6.10
N PHE A 203 -4.12 22.61 -4.77
CA PHE A 203 -5.27 22.98 -3.95
C PHE A 203 -5.92 24.28 -4.44
N SER A 204 -5.12 25.30 -4.74
CA SER A 204 -5.59 26.58 -5.27
C SER A 204 -6.29 26.45 -6.63
N ARG A 205 -5.97 25.40 -7.43
CA ARG A 205 -6.57 25.18 -8.74
C ARG A 205 -7.77 24.23 -8.71
N ILE A 206 -7.81 23.25 -7.80
CA ILE A 206 -8.92 22.28 -7.68
C ILE A 206 -10.21 22.96 -7.33
N ALA A 207 -10.16 24.00 -6.49
CA ALA A 207 -11.33 24.82 -6.11
C ALA A 207 -11.99 25.50 -7.33
N LEU A 208 -11.22 25.76 -8.39
CA LEU A 208 -11.67 26.40 -9.62
C LEU A 208 -12.07 25.42 -10.73
N MET A 209 -11.89 24.08 -10.51
CA MET A 209 -12.11 23.09 -11.56
C MET A 209 -13.46 22.41 -11.48
N ASN A 210 -14.29 22.61 -12.51
CA ASN A 210 -15.61 21.95 -12.67
C ASN A 210 -15.53 20.46 -13.11
N PHE A 211 -14.35 19.89 -13.33
CA PHE A 211 -14.18 18.52 -13.84
C PHE A 211 -14.17 17.47 -12.73
N LYS A 212 -15.34 16.86 -12.45
CA LYS A 212 -15.54 15.81 -11.45
C LYS A 212 -14.50 14.66 -11.52
N SER A 213 -14.09 14.22 -12.71
CA SER A 213 -13.16 13.09 -12.89
C SER A 213 -11.73 13.41 -12.46
N LYS A 214 -11.19 14.60 -12.81
CA LYS A 214 -9.85 15.02 -12.39
C LYS A 214 -9.76 15.24 -10.88
N ARG A 215 -10.81 15.82 -10.26
CA ARG A 215 -10.92 16.01 -8.82
C ARG A 215 -10.82 14.68 -8.05
N LYS A 216 -11.48 13.63 -8.54
CA LYS A 216 -11.52 12.32 -7.91
C LYS A 216 -10.16 11.63 -7.88
N SER A 217 -9.43 11.64 -8.99
CA SER A 217 -8.08 11.08 -9.06
C SER A 217 -7.10 11.83 -8.17
N THR A 218 -7.26 13.15 -8.03
CA THR A 218 -6.43 13.96 -7.14
C THR A 218 -6.71 13.63 -5.68
N VAL A 219 -7.99 13.51 -5.28
CA VAL A 219 -8.36 13.11 -3.90
C VAL A 219 -7.78 11.75 -3.53
N LEU A 220 -7.80 10.77 -4.45
CA LEU A 220 -7.18 9.46 -4.21
C LEU A 220 -5.68 9.60 -3.91
N ILE A 221 -4.95 10.31 -4.76
CA ILE A 221 -3.51 10.45 -4.58
C ILE A 221 -3.20 11.25 -3.31
N CYS A 222 -3.98 12.30 -3.00
CA CYS A 222 -3.88 13.01 -1.72
C CYS A 222 -4.05 12.05 -0.53
N SER A 223 -5.02 11.14 -0.59
CA SER A 223 -5.26 10.16 0.49
C SER A 223 -4.06 9.21 0.65
N VAL A 224 -3.48 8.73 -0.44
CA VAL A 224 -2.27 7.87 -0.43
C VAL A 224 -1.10 8.64 0.20
N VAL A 225 -0.89 9.91 -0.20
CA VAL A 225 0.19 10.77 0.35
C VAL A 225 0.01 11.03 1.83
N VAL A 226 -1.21 11.35 2.27
CA VAL A 226 -1.49 11.59 3.70
C VAL A 226 -1.22 10.32 4.50
N MET A 227 -1.72 9.17 4.06
CA MET A 227 -1.50 7.90 4.74
C MET A 227 -0.01 7.53 4.77
N PHE A 228 0.69 7.72 3.65
CA PHE A 228 2.14 7.54 3.59
C PHE A 228 2.85 8.44 4.61
N GLY A 229 2.55 9.75 4.64
CA GLY A 229 3.12 10.68 5.61
C GLY A 229 2.87 10.24 7.06
N LEU A 230 1.63 9.89 7.41
CA LEU A 230 1.27 9.44 8.77
C LEU A 230 2.06 8.21 9.21
N CYS A 231 2.33 7.28 8.29
CA CYS A 231 3.06 6.06 8.60
C CYS A 231 4.59 6.27 8.66
N TRP A 232 5.14 7.21 7.88
CA TRP A 232 6.59 7.38 7.75
C TRP A 232 7.18 8.51 8.59
N ILE A 233 6.39 9.53 8.96
CA ILE A 233 6.86 10.61 9.85
C ILE A 233 7.44 10.06 11.16
N PRO A 234 6.81 9.09 11.87
CA PRO A 234 7.40 8.55 13.09
C PRO A 234 8.78 7.93 12.89
N HIS A 235 8.99 7.18 11.81
CA HIS A 235 10.28 6.57 11.48
C HIS A 235 11.39 7.64 11.31
N HIS A 236 11.11 8.69 10.53
CA HIS A 236 12.11 9.76 10.32
C HIS A 236 12.30 10.65 11.54
N VAL A 237 11.29 10.80 12.40
CA VAL A 237 11.47 11.43 13.72
C VAL A 237 12.46 10.62 14.56
N MET A 238 12.38 9.28 14.53
CA MET A 238 13.33 8.42 15.23
C MET A 238 14.76 8.60 14.69
N ASN A 239 14.93 8.66 13.37
CA ASN A 239 16.25 8.96 12.78
C ASN A 239 16.81 10.32 13.28
N LEU A 240 15.95 11.34 13.38
CA LEU A 240 16.36 12.65 13.91
C LEU A 240 16.70 12.61 15.39
N LEU A 241 15.98 11.81 16.19
CA LEU A 241 16.31 11.60 17.61
C LEU A 241 17.67 10.89 17.78
N SER A 242 17.97 9.88 16.95
CA SER A 242 19.29 9.24 16.95
C SER A 242 20.40 10.21 16.59
N LEU A 243 20.21 11.05 15.56
CA LEU A 243 21.16 12.11 15.20
C LEU A 243 21.37 13.10 16.34
N ALA A 244 20.30 13.48 17.05
CA ALA A 244 20.37 14.35 18.22
C ALA A 244 21.13 13.67 19.39
N ALA A 245 20.89 12.40 19.64
CA ALA A 245 21.57 11.61 20.67
C ALA A 245 23.08 11.58 20.41
N ILE A 246 23.52 11.31 19.17
CA ILE A 246 24.94 11.33 18.81
C ILE A 246 25.54 12.72 19.03
N ALA A 247 24.87 13.79 18.62
CA ALA A 247 25.35 15.16 18.78
C ALA A 247 25.46 15.60 20.24
N LEU A 248 24.58 15.09 21.12
CA LEU A 248 24.53 15.45 22.53
C LEU A 248 25.32 14.51 23.45
N LYS A 249 25.83 13.38 22.94
CA LYS A 249 26.47 12.29 23.66
C LYS A 249 27.55 12.75 24.64
N THR A 250 28.38 13.72 24.23
CA THR A 250 29.49 14.26 25.04
C THR A 250 29.07 15.36 26.01
N THR A 251 28.05 16.15 25.65
CA THR A 251 27.64 17.34 26.40
C THR A 251 26.55 17.04 27.42
N TYR A 252 25.61 16.16 27.07
CA TYR A 252 24.43 15.84 27.87
C TYR A 252 24.15 14.32 27.92
N PRO A 253 25.01 13.49 28.54
CA PRO A 253 24.93 12.03 28.48
C PRO A 253 23.60 11.48 28.98
N LYS A 254 22.99 12.10 30.01
CA LYS A 254 21.70 11.68 30.54
C LYS A 254 20.52 11.94 29.58
N VAL A 255 20.63 13.01 28.75
CA VAL A 255 19.62 13.28 27.70
C VAL A 255 19.78 12.24 26.60
N THR A 256 21.00 11.87 26.24
CA THR A 256 21.29 10.83 25.25
C THR A 256 20.68 9.49 25.66
N GLU A 257 20.89 9.05 26.89
CA GLU A 257 20.31 7.82 27.43
C GLU A 257 18.77 7.80 27.28
N ASN A 258 18.09 8.90 27.65
CA ASN A 258 16.63 9.01 27.47
C ASN A 258 16.19 8.97 26.00
N LEU A 259 17.00 9.51 25.06
CA LEU A 259 16.69 9.48 23.64
C LEU A 259 16.86 8.07 23.06
N GLU A 260 17.87 7.33 23.49
CA GLU A 260 18.12 5.94 23.12
C GLU A 260 17.02 5.01 23.63
N ASP A 261 16.57 5.20 24.89
CA ASP A 261 15.44 4.47 25.47
C ASP A 261 14.13 4.73 24.67
N ALA A 262 13.88 6.00 24.34
CA ALA A 262 12.72 6.38 23.51
C ALA A 262 12.81 5.74 22.11
N HIS A 263 14.00 5.71 21.51
CA HIS A 263 14.23 5.05 20.23
C HIS A 263 13.88 3.55 20.31
N THR A 264 14.39 2.84 21.29
CA THR A 264 14.16 1.40 21.47
C THR A 264 12.67 1.10 21.64
N THR A 265 11.97 1.87 22.49
CA THR A 265 10.52 1.71 22.73
C THR A 265 9.70 1.94 21.46
N MET A 266 10.07 2.95 20.64
CA MET A 266 9.30 3.31 19.46
C MET A 266 9.62 2.45 18.23
N THR A 267 10.68 1.65 18.24
CA THR A 267 11.12 0.84 17.10
C THR A 267 10.04 -0.15 16.65
N LEU A 268 9.36 -0.81 17.60
CA LEU A 268 8.30 -1.76 17.29
C LEU A 268 7.09 -1.07 16.62
N ILE A 269 6.72 0.11 17.10
CA ILE A 269 5.60 0.91 16.56
C ILE A 269 5.94 1.38 15.15
N THR A 270 7.13 1.95 14.95
CA THR A 270 7.55 2.44 13.63
C THR A 270 7.69 1.31 12.63
N GLY A 271 8.19 0.15 13.05
CA GLY A 271 8.23 -1.05 12.22
C GLY A 271 6.82 -1.52 11.78
N ALA A 272 5.85 -1.55 12.70
CA ALA A 272 4.47 -1.91 12.36
C ALA A 272 3.84 -0.91 11.35
N LEU A 273 4.13 0.40 11.49
CA LEU A 273 3.62 1.43 10.60
C LEU A 273 4.09 1.27 9.14
N VAL A 274 5.27 0.72 8.90
CA VAL A 274 5.76 0.39 7.55
C VAL A 274 4.82 -0.61 6.87
N PHE A 275 4.44 -1.67 7.55
CA PHE A 275 3.54 -2.70 7.02
C PHE A 275 2.10 -2.20 6.88
N ILE A 276 1.63 -1.36 7.81
CA ILE A 276 0.34 -0.67 7.71
C ILE A 276 0.29 0.19 6.44
N SER A 277 1.36 0.95 6.15
CA SER A 277 1.47 1.77 4.94
C SER A 277 1.22 0.95 3.67
N SER A 278 1.84 -0.22 3.56
CA SER A 278 1.69 -1.12 2.41
C SER A 278 0.32 -1.81 2.34
N SER A 279 -0.32 -2.06 3.49
CA SER A 279 -1.61 -2.77 3.53
C SER A 279 -2.82 -1.88 3.26
N VAL A 280 -2.72 -0.57 3.50
CA VAL A 280 -3.83 0.39 3.38
C VAL A 280 -4.07 0.82 1.92
N ASN A 281 -3.07 0.77 1.05
CA ASN A 281 -3.15 1.23 -0.33
C ASN A 281 -4.32 0.62 -1.13
N PRO A 282 -4.57 -0.72 -1.13
CA PRO A 282 -5.73 -1.31 -1.81
C PRO A 282 -7.07 -0.81 -1.29
N ILE A 283 -7.15 -0.54 0.03
CA ILE A 283 -8.37 -0.01 0.66
C ILE A 283 -8.67 1.38 0.11
N LEU A 284 -7.65 2.25 0.02
CA LEU A 284 -7.77 3.57 -0.57
C LEU A 284 -8.21 3.50 -2.04
N TYR A 285 -7.67 2.56 -2.82
CA TYR A 285 -8.07 2.34 -4.21
C TYR A 285 -9.53 1.85 -4.31
N MET A 286 -10.00 0.99 -3.42
CA MET A 286 -11.39 0.54 -3.39
C MET A 286 -12.37 1.67 -3.02
N PHE A 287 -12.04 2.53 -2.06
CA PHE A 287 -12.86 3.71 -1.74
C PHE A 287 -12.88 4.71 -2.88
N ALA A 288 -11.76 4.94 -3.55
CA ALA A 288 -11.70 5.76 -4.75
C ALA A 288 -12.38 5.08 -5.94
N ALA A 289 -12.36 3.76 -6.05
CA ALA A 289 -13.03 3.00 -7.11
C ALA A 289 -14.57 3.07 -7.01
N ARG A 290 -15.16 3.34 -5.86
CA ARG A 290 -16.58 3.80 -5.81
C ARG A 290 -16.77 5.05 -6.66
N THR A 291 -15.78 5.86 -6.75
CA THR A 291 -15.69 7.07 -7.56
C THR A 291 -15.07 6.79 -8.95
N PHE A 292 -14.24 5.76 -9.07
CA PHE A 292 -13.66 5.23 -10.30
C PHE A 292 -14.63 4.26 -11.03
N ARG A 293 -15.70 3.86 -10.35
CA ARG A 293 -16.73 2.93 -10.83
C ARG A 293 -17.43 3.39 -12.12
N SER A 294 -17.47 4.69 -12.39
CA SER A 294 -17.97 5.19 -13.68
C SER A 294 -16.98 4.99 -14.83
N SER A 295 -15.67 4.90 -14.54
CA SER A 295 -14.64 4.65 -15.57
C SER A 295 -14.26 3.16 -15.68
N LEU A 296 -14.42 2.38 -14.58
CA LEU A 296 -14.25 0.92 -14.57
C LEU A 296 -15.56 0.17 -14.85
N ARG A 297 -16.69 0.88 -14.95
CA ARG A 297 -17.99 0.31 -15.26
C ARG A 297 -18.06 -0.37 -16.64
N GLU A 298 -17.14 -0.03 -17.52
CA GLU A 298 -16.93 -0.70 -18.82
C GLU A 298 -15.97 -1.89 -18.75
N THR A 299 -15.29 -2.12 -17.64
CA THR A 299 -14.25 -3.14 -17.53
C THR A 299 -14.62 -4.23 -16.51
N GLY A 300 -14.98 -5.39 -17.01
CA GLY A 300 -14.81 -6.74 -16.46
C GLY A 300 -15.20 -7.09 -15.03
N ILE A 301 -15.02 -6.24 -14.04
CA ILE A 301 -15.31 -6.56 -12.63
C ILE A 301 -16.84 -6.69 -12.43
N GLN A 302 -17.64 -5.84 -13.06
CA GLN A 302 -19.09 -5.95 -13.00
C GLN A 302 -19.60 -7.21 -13.74
N LYS A 303 -18.94 -7.60 -14.85
CA LYS A 303 -19.22 -8.85 -15.54
C LYS A 303 -18.82 -10.07 -14.70
N LEU A 304 -17.75 -9.99 -13.92
CA LEU A 304 -17.34 -11.06 -13.01
C LEU A 304 -18.33 -11.21 -11.84
N PHE A 305 -18.74 -10.12 -11.19
CA PHE A 305 -19.75 -10.15 -10.13
C PHE A 305 -21.14 -10.53 -10.67
N GLN A 306 -21.52 -10.09 -11.86
CA GLN A 306 -22.74 -10.53 -12.54
C GLN A 306 -22.66 -12.01 -12.94
N HIS A 307 -21.49 -12.49 -13.37
CA HIS A 307 -21.29 -13.90 -13.71
C HIS A 307 -21.31 -14.79 -12.46
N ILE A 308 -20.68 -14.39 -11.37
CA ILE A 308 -20.75 -15.10 -10.08
C ILE A 308 -22.17 -15.04 -9.51
N SER A 309 -22.85 -13.90 -9.57
CA SER A 309 -24.23 -13.75 -9.12
C SER A 309 -25.21 -14.54 -9.99
N SER A 310 -25.03 -14.57 -11.32
CA SER A 310 -25.87 -15.38 -12.24
C SER A 310 -25.58 -16.88 -12.11
N THR A 311 -24.36 -17.29 -11.80
CA THR A 311 -24.01 -18.69 -11.53
C THR A 311 -24.59 -19.16 -10.19
N ALA A 312 -24.57 -18.30 -9.16
CA ALA A 312 -25.26 -18.58 -7.88
C ALA A 312 -26.77 -18.64 -8.02
N SER A 313 -27.38 -17.75 -8.84
CA SER A 313 -28.81 -17.78 -9.14
C SER A 313 -29.21 -18.97 -10.02
N ALA A 314 -28.35 -19.43 -10.94
CA ALA A 314 -28.59 -20.59 -11.77
C ALA A 314 -28.52 -21.90 -10.98
N HIS A 315 -27.75 -21.97 -9.90
CA HIS A 315 -27.72 -23.12 -8.99
C HIS A 315 -28.98 -23.16 -8.09
N GLY A 316 -29.42 -21.99 -7.60
CA GLY A 316 -30.64 -21.86 -6.80
C GLY A 316 -31.91 -22.20 -7.60
N ASN A 317 -32.00 -21.84 -8.89
CA ASN A 317 -33.15 -22.14 -9.74
C ASN A 317 -33.18 -23.62 -10.22
N LYS A 318 -32.08 -24.35 -10.24
CA LYS A 318 -32.12 -25.78 -10.54
C LYS A 318 -32.67 -26.60 -9.40
N GLU A 319 -32.48 -26.23 -8.14
CA GLU A 319 -33.11 -26.93 -7.00
C GLU A 319 -34.60 -26.64 -6.91
N LEU A 320 -35.06 -25.40 -7.20
CA LEU A 320 -36.48 -25.04 -7.17
C LEU A 320 -37.28 -25.65 -8.34
N SER A 321 -36.64 -25.91 -9.49
CA SER A 321 -37.31 -26.55 -10.62
C SER A 321 -37.49 -28.07 -10.43
N PHE A 322 -36.69 -28.72 -9.61
CA PHE A 322 -36.86 -30.14 -9.27
C PHE A 322 -38.03 -30.38 -8.27
N VAL A 323 -38.33 -29.41 -7.40
CA VAL A 323 -39.42 -29.49 -6.42
C VAL A 323 -40.78 -29.19 -7.09
N SER A 324 -40.80 -28.28 -8.09
CA SER A 324 -42.07 -27.93 -8.80
C SER A 324 -42.55 -28.98 -9.80
N LYS A 325 -41.64 -29.85 -10.31
CA LYS A 325 -42.02 -30.91 -11.28
C LYS A 325 -42.66 -32.15 -10.64
N ARG A 326 -42.71 -32.24 -9.31
CA ARG A 326 -43.31 -33.37 -8.59
C ARG A 326 -44.75 -33.16 -8.12
N GLN A 327 -45.36 -32.00 -8.45
CA GLN A 327 -46.70 -31.65 -7.94
C GLN A 327 -47.75 -31.37 -9.01
N ASN A 328 -47.44 -31.47 -10.32
CA ASN A 328 -48.47 -31.30 -11.39
C ASN A 328 -48.51 -32.49 -12.35
N SER A 329 -48.89 -33.65 -11.82
CA SER A 329 -49.45 -34.75 -12.61
C SER A 329 -50.86 -35.09 -12.09
N HIS A 330 -51.78 -34.20 -12.25
CA HIS A 330 -53.23 -34.47 -12.27
C HIS A 330 -53.93 -33.15 -12.60
N THR A 331 -54.34 -32.97 -13.77
CA THR A 331 -55.69 -32.66 -14.25
C THR A 331 -55.65 -32.15 -15.69
N SER A 332 -56.34 -32.88 -16.50
CA SER A 332 -56.56 -32.68 -17.93
C SER A 332 -57.61 -31.59 -18.19
N THR A 333 -57.62 -31.12 -19.45
CA THR A 333 -58.73 -30.79 -20.31
C THR A 333 -59.18 -29.35 -20.50
N SER A 334 -59.17 -28.96 -21.79
CA SER A 334 -60.03 -28.04 -22.53
C SER A 334 -59.82 -26.54 -22.42
N GLN A 335 -59.46 -25.83 -23.41
CA GLN A 335 -60.23 -25.43 -24.60
C GLN A 335 -59.43 -24.40 -25.42
N CYS A 336 -59.58 -24.56 -26.70
CA CYS A 336 -59.27 -23.77 -27.86
C CYS A 336 -59.93 -22.38 -27.84
N LEU A 337 -59.29 -21.36 -28.42
CA LEU A 337 -59.80 -20.44 -29.44
C LEU A 337 -58.92 -19.21 -29.63
N THR A 338 -58.41 -19.14 -30.81
CA THR A 338 -58.26 -18.03 -31.79
C THR A 338 -58.31 -16.57 -31.31
N GLU A 339 -57.33 -15.79 -31.70
CA GLU A 339 -57.52 -14.70 -32.67
C GLU A 339 -56.22 -14.04 -33.11
N THR A 340 -56.16 -13.90 -34.40
CA THR A 340 -55.23 -13.18 -35.28
C THR A 340 -55.35 -11.65 -35.12
N LYS A 341 -54.28 -10.89 -35.25
CA LYS A 341 -54.18 -9.78 -36.22
C LYS A 341 -52.79 -9.16 -36.31
N LEU A 342 -52.49 -8.80 -37.53
CA LEU A 342 -51.29 -8.27 -38.18
C LEU A 342 -51.05 -6.76 -37.90
N PRO A 343 -50.03 -6.15 -38.57
CA PRO A 343 -49.14 -5.10 -38.06
C PRO A 343 -49.52 -3.69 -38.55
N VAL A 344 -48.92 -2.67 -37.98
CA VAL A 344 -48.82 -1.33 -38.59
C VAL A 344 -47.40 -0.80 -38.46
N ASP A 345 -46.85 -0.64 -39.61
CA ASP A 345 -45.74 0.19 -40.02
C ASP A 345 -46.06 1.67 -39.76
N LEU A 346 -45.08 2.49 -39.37
CA LEU A 346 -44.98 3.88 -39.83
C LEU A 346 -43.61 4.51 -39.38
N THR A 347 -42.92 4.81 -40.36
CA THR A 347 -41.78 5.70 -40.63
C THR A 347 -41.90 7.12 -40.08
N MET A 348 -40.70 7.78 -40.16
CA MET A 348 -40.36 9.22 -40.26
C MET A 348 -39.90 9.90 -38.96
N GLU A 349 -38.76 10.37 -38.96
CA GLU A 349 -37.96 11.53 -39.43
C GLU A 349 -37.61 12.52 -38.33
N ALA A 350 -36.30 12.80 -38.25
CA ALA A 350 -35.60 14.08 -38.12
C ALA A 350 -35.96 15.04 -36.94
N LEU A 351 -34.98 15.24 -36.08
CA LEU A 351 -34.23 16.50 -35.89
C LEU A 351 -33.15 16.30 -34.84
#